data_eb02ad2065b9af5c97b481b817375ee2
#
_entry.id   eb02ad2065b9af5c97b481b817375ee2
#
_cell.length_a   1.000
_cell.length_b   1.000
_cell.length_c   1.000
_cell.angle_alpha   90.00
_cell.angle_beta   90.00
_cell.angle_gamma   90.00
#
_symmetry.space_group_name_H-M   'P 1'
#
loop_
_entity.id
_entity.type
_entity.pdbx_description
1 polymer ?
#
loop_
_entity_poly.entity_id
_entity_poly.type
_entity_poly.pdbx_seq_one_letter_code
_entity_poly.pdbx_strand_id
1 'polypeptide(L)'
;MALTIVGCAGSFPGPASPASCYLLSAEQRGRRWQVLLDLGGGALGALQRHTDPMGLDAILLSHLHPDHCLDLTGLHVMRTHHPEKAAQGRLDVFAPEGAAERIGRAHGVERTETVEDTYRFHALRDRGSVTVGPFGVTAYAVRHPVAAFGFRIRCGDATLAYTGDTDTCAALRPLMSGADLVLADSAFVGARDTARGIHLTGRRAAEAAVHAGGVRRLMLTHVPSWNDPEVCRAEAAEVWPGIVELAQPDQRVLLSSP
;
A
#
# COMPACT_ATOMS: atom_id res chain seq x y z
N MET A 1 15.76 4.35 3.50
CA MET A 1 14.59 3.53 3.09
C MET A 1 14.37 3.68 1.59
N ALA A 2 14.07 2.60 0.88
CA ALA A 2 13.66 2.66 -0.52
C ALA A 2 12.22 2.16 -0.69
N LEU A 3 11.45 2.86 -1.52
CA LEU A 3 10.13 2.47 -1.98
C LEU A 3 10.23 2.07 -3.44
N THR A 4 9.75 0.89 -3.81
CA THR A 4 9.58 0.46 -5.20
C THR A 4 8.09 0.33 -5.49
N ILE A 5 7.61 1.01 -6.52
CA ILE A 5 6.25 0.90 -7.01
C ILE A 5 6.17 -0.36 -7.87
N VAL A 6 5.54 -1.41 -7.37
CA VAL A 6 5.35 -2.67 -8.12
C VAL A 6 4.08 -2.59 -8.95
N GLY A 7 3.02 -2.04 -8.36
CA GLY A 7 1.73 -1.79 -8.99
C GLY A 7 1.06 -0.56 -8.38
N CYS A 8 0.40 0.24 -9.21
CA CYS A 8 -0.25 1.49 -8.82
C CYS A 8 -1.60 1.73 -9.53
N ALA A 9 -2.12 0.74 -10.27
CA ALA A 9 -3.45 0.84 -10.85
C ALA A 9 -4.52 0.72 -9.75
N GLY A 10 -5.52 1.59 -9.80
CA GLY A 10 -6.65 1.59 -8.89
C GLY A 10 -7.78 0.67 -9.36
N SER A 11 -8.55 0.15 -8.42
CA SER A 11 -9.76 -0.67 -8.58
C SER A 11 -9.55 -2.03 -9.24
N PHE A 12 -8.61 -2.17 -10.17
CA PHE A 12 -8.24 -3.41 -10.86
C PHE A 12 -6.91 -3.23 -11.61
N PRO A 13 -6.21 -4.32 -11.98
CA PRO A 13 -4.98 -4.21 -12.77
C PRO A 13 -5.25 -3.63 -14.15
N GLY A 14 -4.46 -2.65 -14.55
CA GLY A 14 -4.49 -2.08 -15.89
C GLY A 14 -3.46 -2.73 -16.83
N PRO A 15 -3.49 -2.39 -18.12
CA PRO A 15 -2.55 -2.96 -19.10
C PRO A 15 -1.09 -2.55 -18.84
N ALA A 16 -0.88 -1.39 -18.21
CA ALA A 16 0.45 -0.85 -17.93
C ALA A 16 0.92 -1.08 -16.48
N SER A 17 0.02 -1.48 -15.57
CA SER A 17 0.33 -1.62 -14.15
C SER A 17 -0.52 -2.70 -13.50
N PRO A 18 0.06 -3.55 -12.65
CA PRO A 18 -0.71 -4.32 -11.69
C PRO A 18 -1.50 -3.40 -10.75
N ALA A 19 -2.43 -3.98 -10.00
CA ALA A 19 -3.10 -3.30 -8.90
C ALA A 19 -2.12 -2.98 -7.75
N SER A 20 -2.59 -2.34 -6.70
CA SER A 20 -1.78 -1.77 -5.63
C SER A 20 -0.79 -2.75 -5.01
N CYS A 21 0.50 -2.42 -5.10
CA CYS A 21 1.58 -3.13 -4.44
C CYS A 21 2.83 -2.25 -4.37
N TYR A 22 3.34 -2.04 -3.17
CA TYR A 22 4.50 -1.17 -2.94
C TYR A 22 5.50 -1.90 -2.05
N LEU A 23 6.74 -2.07 -2.55
CA LEU A 23 7.81 -2.77 -1.83
C LEU A 23 8.69 -1.76 -1.09
N LEU A 24 8.71 -1.84 0.23
CA LEU A 24 9.66 -1.15 1.08
C LEU A 24 10.89 -2.01 1.29
N SER A 25 12.07 -1.41 1.20
CA SER A 25 13.32 -2.07 1.53
C SER A 25 14.26 -1.16 2.30
N ALA A 26 14.97 -1.72 3.28
CA ALA A 26 16.02 -1.06 4.03
C ALA A 26 17.07 -2.06 4.49
N GLU A 27 18.28 -1.58 4.71
CA GLU A 27 19.33 -2.39 5.29
C GLU A 27 19.54 -2.03 6.75
N GLN A 28 19.66 -3.04 7.60
CA GLN A 28 19.98 -2.89 9.01
C GLN A 28 20.86 -4.04 9.47
N ARG A 29 22.03 -3.75 10.06
CA ARG A 29 22.99 -4.73 10.60
C ARG A 29 23.40 -5.80 9.58
N GLY A 30 23.64 -5.39 8.32
CA GLY A 30 24.04 -6.30 7.24
C GLY A 30 22.92 -7.18 6.67
N ARG A 31 21.66 -6.98 7.10
CA ARG A 31 20.49 -7.67 6.58
C ARG A 31 19.60 -6.69 5.81
N ARG A 32 19.13 -7.12 4.65
CA ARG A 32 18.08 -6.46 3.90
C ARG A 32 16.72 -6.89 4.44
N TRP A 33 15.90 -5.92 4.80
CA TRP A 33 14.51 -6.09 5.24
C TRP A 33 13.56 -5.64 4.14
N GLN A 34 12.47 -6.38 3.94
CA GLN A 34 11.50 -6.16 2.88
C GLN A 34 10.08 -6.32 3.38
N VAL A 35 9.29 -5.27 3.22
CA VAL A 35 7.88 -5.21 3.63
C VAL A 35 7.05 -4.76 2.45
N LEU A 36 5.92 -5.44 2.19
CA LEU A 36 4.95 -5.00 1.20
C LEU A 36 3.85 -4.17 1.84
N LEU A 37 3.42 -3.13 1.14
CA LEU A 37 2.15 -2.46 1.34
C LEU A 37 1.24 -2.91 0.20
N ASP A 38 0.20 -3.66 0.54
CA ASP A 38 -0.73 -4.33 -0.35
C ASP A 38 -0.11 -5.36 -1.32
N LEU A 39 -0.93 -6.26 -1.83
CA LEU A 39 -0.57 -7.26 -2.85
C LEU A 39 -1.82 -7.55 -3.69
N GLY A 40 -2.19 -6.60 -4.53
CA GLY A 40 -3.36 -6.66 -5.39
C GLY A 40 -3.19 -7.54 -6.63
N GLY A 41 -4.25 -7.69 -7.40
CA GLY A 41 -4.28 -8.56 -8.58
C GLY A 41 -3.16 -8.25 -9.60
N GLY A 42 -2.44 -9.28 -10.02
CA GLY A 42 -1.31 -9.21 -10.96
C GLY A 42 0.01 -8.76 -10.37
N ALA A 43 0.01 -8.31 -9.11
CA ALA A 43 1.19 -7.74 -8.47
C ALA A 43 2.23 -8.80 -8.08
N LEU A 44 1.84 -10.03 -7.75
CA LEU A 44 2.80 -11.10 -7.44
C LEU A 44 3.72 -11.41 -8.63
N GLY A 45 3.18 -11.42 -9.85
CA GLY A 45 3.98 -11.60 -11.04
C GLY A 45 5.00 -10.49 -11.25
N ALA A 46 4.56 -9.24 -11.09
CA ALA A 46 5.41 -8.07 -11.22
C ALA A 46 6.47 -8.00 -10.11
N LEU A 47 6.10 -8.34 -8.86
CA LEU A 47 6.99 -8.32 -7.70
C LEU A 47 8.25 -9.16 -7.90
N GLN A 48 8.15 -10.29 -8.59
CA GLN A 48 9.27 -11.18 -8.87
C GLN A 48 10.39 -10.54 -9.72
N ARG A 49 10.13 -9.41 -10.40
CA ARG A 49 11.18 -8.62 -11.06
C ARG A 49 12.03 -7.81 -10.07
N HIS A 50 11.53 -7.58 -8.87
CA HIS A 50 12.16 -6.69 -7.88
C HIS A 50 12.76 -7.43 -6.70
N THR A 51 12.16 -8.57 -6.33
CA THR A 51 12.61 -9.39 -5.21
C THR A 51 12.08 -10.82 -5.33
N ASP A 52 12.68 -11.72 -4.55
CA ASP A 52 12.11 -13.05 -4.30
C ASP A 52 11.00 -12.93 -3.25
N PRO A 53 9.72 -13.21 -3.61
CA PRO A 53 8.61 -13.11 -2.65
C PRO A 53 8.74 -14.06 -1.45
N MET A 54 9.56 -15.13 -1.57
CA MET A 54 9.82 -16.04 -0.44
C MET A 54 10.62 -15.38 0.68
N GLY A 55 11.37 -14.32 0.36
CA GLY A 55 12.22 -13.57 1.30
C GLY A 55 11.55 -12.37 1.96
N LEU A 56 10.24 -12.17 1.79
CA LEU A 56 9.51 -11.07 2.44
C LEU A 56 9.47 -11.26 3.97
N ASP A 57 9.62 -10.15 4.70
CA ASP A 57 9.55 -10.13 6.17
C ASP A 57 8.13 -9.92 6.69
N ALA A 58 7.31 -9.13 5.99
CA ALA A 58 5.90 -8.93 6.32
C ALA A 58 5.12 -8.32 5.15
N ILE A 59 3.79 -8.40 5.25
CA ILE A 59 2.83 -7.71 4.38
C ILE A 59 1.90 -6.88 5.26
N LEU A 60 1.62 -5.64 4.84
CA LEU A 60 0.64 -4.75 5.43
C LEU A 60 -0.48 -4.54 4.40
N LEU A 61 -1.68 -5.01 4.70
CA LEU A 61 -2.85 -4.79 3.84
C LEU A 61 -3.63 -3.59 4.34
N SER A 62 -3.79 -2.60 3.48
CA SER A 62 -4.59 -1.41 3.77
C SER A 62 -6.07 -1.77 3.99
N HIS A 63 -6.61 -2.63 3.15
CA HIS A 63 -7.98 -3.16 3.23
C HIS A 63 -8.12 -4.44 2.40
N LEU A 64 -9.35 -5.00 2.32
CA LEU A 64 -9.56 -6.33 1.76
C LEU A 64 -10.30 -6.33 0.42
N HIS A 65 -10.27 -5.23 -0.35
CA HIS A 65 -10.70 -5.28 -1.74
C HIS A 65 -9.69 -6.10 -2.59
N PRO A 66 -10.16 -6.72 -3.69
CA PRO A 66 -9.32 -7.62 -4.50
C PRO A 66 -8.05 -6.98 -5.05
N ASP A 67 -8.11 -5.71 -5.41
CA ASP A 67 -7.01 -4.92 -5.95
C ASP A 67 -5.96 -4.53 -4.91
N HIS A 68 -6.13 -4.96 -3.65
CA HIS A 68 -5.16 -4.78 -2.56
C HIS A 68 -4.70 -6.08 -1.91
N CYS A 69 -5.41 -7.21 -2.10
CA CYS A 69 -5.09 -8.43 -1.34
C CYS A 69 -5.14 -9.74 -2.14
N LEU A 70 -5.67 -9.75 -3.37
CA LEU A 70 -6.03 -11.01 -4.03
C LEU A 70 -4.83 -11.90 -4.34
N ASP A 71 -3.67 -11.35 -4.67
CA ASP A 71 -2.48 -12.12 -5.00
C ASP A 71 -1.83 -12.82 -3.79
N LEU A 72 -2.35 -12.60 -2.56
CA LEU A 72 -2.00 -13.47 -1.44
C LEU A 72 -2.38 -14.92 -1.71
N THR A 73 -3.41 -15.19 -2.52
CA THR A 73 -3.78 -16.55 -2.92
C THR A 73 -2.68 -17.22 -3.74
N GLY A 74 -2.10 -16.49 -4.70
CA GLY A 74 -0.96 -16.97 -5.49
C GLY A 74 0.32 -17.11 -4.67
N LEU A 75 0.59 -16.16 -3.76
CA LEU A 75 1.73 -16.24 -2.86
C LEU A 75 1.59 -17.42 -1.88
N HIS A 76 0.37 -17.76 -1.43
CA HIS A 76 0.10 -18.96 -0.65
C HIS A 76 0.55 -20.21 -1.41
N VAL A 77 0.14 -20.36 -2.68
CA VAL A 77 0.57 -21.49 -3.53
C VAL A 77 2.09 -21.55 -3.66
N MET A 78 2.73 -20.39 -3.92
CA MET A 78 4.18 -20.32 -4.03
C MET A 78 4.88 -20.78 -2.74
N ARG A 79 4.44 -20.31 -1.58
CA ARG A 79 5.06 -20.63 -0.29
C ARG A 79 4.83 -22.08 0.14
N THR A 80 3.71 -22.66 -0.27
CA THR A 80 3.34 -24.04 0.10
C THR A 80 3.98 -25.08 -0.82
N HIS A 81 4.08 -24.78 -2.12
CA HIS A 81 4.39 -25.79 -3.13
C HIS A 81 5.66 -25.51 -3.94
N HIS A 82 6.48 -24.51 -3.57
CA HIS A 82 7.73 -24.25 -4.31
C HIS A 82 8.65 -25.49 -4.25
N PRO A 83 9.06 -26.05 -5.40
CA PRO A 83 9.76 -27.36 -5.44
C PRO A 83 11.15 -27.33 -4.78
N GLU A 84 11.80 -26.16 -4.78
CA GLU A 84 13.20 -26.03 -4.32
C GLU A 84 13.33 -25.18 -3.05
N LYS A 85 12.29 -24.46 -2.65
CA LYS A 85 12.32 -23.53 -1.51
C LYS A 85 11.20 -23.88 -0.54
N ALA A 86 11.56 -24.48 0.57
CA ALA A 86 10.60 -24.57 1.68
C ALA A 86 10.37 -23.20 2.29
N ALA A 87 9.11 -22.87 2.58
CA ALA A 87 8.78 -21.65 3.31
C ALA A 87 9.45 -21.67 4.70
N GLN A 88 10.15 -20.59 5.03
CA GLN A 88 10.77 -20.41 6.33
C GLN A 88 9.75 -19.90 7.36
N GLY A 89 8.82 -20.77 7.74
CA GLY A 89 7.75 -20.43 8.67
C GLY A 89 6.63 -19.59 8.04
N ARG A 90 5.72 -19.12 8.89
CA ARG A 90 4.58 -18.28 8.47
C ARG A 90 5.04 -16.85 8.20
N LEU A 91 4.50 -16.25 7.15
CA LEU A 91 4.71 -14.84 6.86
C LEU A 91 3.71 -13.98 7.67
N ASP A 92 4.21 -12.98 8.37
CA ASP A 92 3.36 -12.05 9.11
C ASP A 92 2.58 -11.14 8.16
N VAL A 93 1.24 -11.11 8.32
CA VAL A 93 0.33 -10.28 7.54
C VAL A 93 -0.48 -9.41 8.50
N PHE A 94 -0.22 -8.11 8.48
CA PHE A 94 -0.97 -7.12 9.24
C PHE A 94 -2.11 -6.60 8.37
N ALA A 95 -3.36 -6.81 8.77
CA ALA A 95 -4.52 -6.58 7.93
C ALA A 95 -5.75 -6.17 8.76
N PRO A 96 -6.81 -5.65 8.14
CA PRO A 96 -8.11 -5.56 8.78
C PRO A 96 -8.59 -6.93 9.28
N GLU A 97 -9.45 -6.92 10.29
CA GLU A 97 -10.10 -8.14 10.78
C GLU A 97 -10.85 -8.87 9.66
N GLY A 98 -10.85 -10.21 9.68
CA GLY A 98 -11.48 -11.05 8.64
C GLY A 98 -10.59 -11.35 7.43
N ALA A 99 -9.30 -10.99 7.48
CA ALA A 99 -8.38 -11.23 6.36
C ALA A 99 -8.18 -12.73 6.07
N ALA A 100 -8.05 -13.58 7.09
CA ALA A 100 -7.89 -15.02 6.90
C ALA A 100 -9.10 -15.62 6.16
N GLU A 101 -10.31 -15.28 6.57
CA GLU A 101 -11.56 -15.73 5.93
C GLU A 101 -11.69 -15.21 4.49
N ARG A 102 -11.31 -13.95 4.28
CA ARG A 102 -11.37 -13.33 2.95
C ARG A 102 -10.43 -14.03 1.97
N ILE A 103 -9.18 -14.27 2.38
CA ILE A 103 -8.17 -14.92 1.54
C ILE A 103 -8.49 -16.41 1.38
N GLY A 104 -8.93 -17.10 2.44
CA GLY A 104 -9.35 -18.49 2.37
C GLY A 104 -10.50 -18.71 1.37
N ARG A 105 -11.53 -17.88 1.42
CA ARG A 105 -12.65 -17.94 0.45
C ARG A 105 -12.19 -17.65 -0.98
N ALA A 106 -11.30 -16.67 -1.16
CA ALA A 106 -10.78 -16.34 -2.49
C ALA A 106 -9.88 -17.45 -3.06
N HIS A 107 -9.19 -18.20 -2.19
CA HIS A 107 -8.41 -19.38 -2.56
C HIS A 107 -9.28 -20.63 -2.83
N GLY A 108 -10.56 -20.59 -2.46
CA GLY A 108 -11.50 -21.71 -2.66
C GLY A 108 -11.43 -22.78 -1.57
N VAL A 109 -10.92 -22.45 -0.38
CA VAL A 109 -10.92 -23.36 0.78
C VAL A 109 -12.08 -23.01 1.74
N GLU A 110 -12.75 -24.03 2.25
CA GLU A 110 -13.84 -23.85 3.22
C GLU A 110 -13.31 -23.51 4.62
N ARG A 111 -12.08 -23.95 4.94
CA ARG A 111 -11.44 -23.79 6.24
C ARG A 111 -10.27 -22.82 6.14
N THR A 112 -10.23 -21.85 7.03
CA THR A 112 -9.18 -20.82 7.07
C THR A 112 -7.82 -21.34 7.47
N GLU A 113 -7.76 -22.48 8.20
CA GLU A 113 -6.52 -23.09 8.67
C GLU A 113 -5.51 -23.32 7.54
N THR A 114 -5.98 -23.58 6.31
CA THR A 114 -5.09 -23.81 5.17
C THR A 114 -4.23 -22.57 4.85
N VAL A 115 -4.82 -21.36 4.89
CA VAL A 115 -4.06 -20.12 4.64
C VAL A 115 -3.29 -19.67 5.88
N GLU A 116 -3.76 -20.01 7.08
CA GLU A 116 -3.08 -19.74 8.35
C GLU A 116 -1.84 -20.63 8.56
N ASP A 117 -1.70 -21.73 7.85
CA ASP A 117 -0.44 -22.49 7.80
C ASP A 117 0.69 -21.71 7.10
N THR A 118 0.33 -20.82 6.16
CA THR A 118 1.27 -20.00 5.41
C THR A 118 1.44 -18.61 6.01
N TYR A 119 0.35 -18.03 6.54
CA TYR A 119 0.30 -16.68 7.05
C TYR A 119 -0.02 -16.63 8.55
N ARG A 120 0.57 -15.68 9.24
CA ARG A 120 0.16 -15.26 10.57
C ARG A 120 -0.54 -13.91 10.45
N PHE A 121 -1.87 -13.92 10.53
CA PHE A 121 -2.65 -12.70 10.45
C PHE A 121 -2.68 -11.95 11.78
N HIS A 122 -2.44 -10.65 11.71
CA HIS A 122 -2.51 -9.72 12.84
C HIS A 122 -3.51 -8.63 12.53
N ALA A 123 -4.55 -8.52 13.34
CA ALA A 123 -5.59 -7.50 13.15
C ALA A 123 -5.05 -6.09 13.43
N LEU A 124 -5.19 -5.21 12.45
CA LEU A 124 -4.87 -3.78 12.58
C LEU A 124 -5.89 -3.09 13.48
N ARG A 125 -5.42 -2.08 14.19
CA ARG A 125 -6.25 -1.19 15.01
C ARG A 125 -5.88 0.26 14.73
N ASP A 126 -6.85 1.16 14.84
CA ASP A 126 -6.57 2.59 14.71
C ASP A 126 -5.50 3.03 15.69
N ARG A 127 -4.50 3.75 15.18
CA ARG A 127 -3.29 4.19 15.90
C ARG A 127 -2.46 3.07 16.52
N GLY A 128 -2.74 1.81 16.13
CA GLY A 128 -1.90 0.67 16.49
C GLY A 128 -0.55 0.76 15.80
N SER A 129 0.50 0.34 16.49
CA SER A 129 1.87 0.36 15.95
C SER A 129 2.46 -1.03 15.93
N VAL A 130 3.21 -1.31 14.87
CA VAL A 130 3.99 -2.55 14.71
C VAL A 130 5.40 -2.21 14.29
N THR A 131 6.35 -3.10 14.59
CA THR A 131 7.74 -2.97 14.16
C THR A 131 8.15 -4.18 13.37
N VAL A 132 8.68 -3.98 12.17
CA VAL A 132 9.26 -5.05 11.32
C VAL A 132 10.68 -4.63 10.95
N GLY A 133 11.67 -5.23 11.58
CA GLY A 133 13.07 -4.84 11.41
C GLY A 133 13.28 -3.33 11.66
N PRO A 134 13.79 -2.58 10.68
CA PRO A 134 14.01 -1.13 10.81
C PRO A 134 12.73 -0.30 10.63
N PHE A 135 11.60 -0.90 10.25
CA PHE A 135 10.36 -0.20 9.95
C PHE A 135 9.47 -0.12 11.19
N GLY A 136 9.24 1.09 11.68
CA GLY A 136 8.17 1.38 12.65
C GLY A 136 6.93 1.85 11.89
N VAL A 137 5.83 1.12 12.00
CA VAL A 137 4.58 1.38 11.27
C VAL A 137 3.48 1.75 12.24
N THR A 138 2.77 2.84 11.97
CA THR A 138 1.52 3.20 12.67
C THR A 138 0.38 3.16 11.67
N ALA A 139 -0.66 2.39 11.98
CA ALA A 139 -1.88 2.30 11.19
C ALA A 139 -2.89 3.37 11.63
N TYR A 140 -3.56 3.98 10.68
CA TYR A 140 -4.63 4.96 10.91
C TYR A 140 -5.89 4.50 10.18
N ALA A 141 -6.99 4.31 10.91
CA ALA A 141 -8.27 4.02 10.26
C ALA A 141 -8.69 5.21 9.39
N VAL A 142 -8.96 4.94 8.11
CA VAL A 142 -9.32 5.93 7.10
C VAL A 142 -10.74 5.73 6.60
N ARG A 143 -11.25 6.66 5.78
CA ARG A 143 -12.64 6.66 5.35
C ARG A 143 -12.80 5.95 4.01
N HIS A 144 -13.30 4.72 4.06
CA HIS A 144 -13.59 3.89 2.90
C HIS A 144 -14.85 3.04 3.18
N PRO A 145 -15.56 2.47 2.18
CA PRO A 145 -16.78 1.66 2.41
C PRO A 145 -16.57 0.40 3.27
N VAL A 146 -15.34 -0.10 3.34
CA VAL A 146 -14.93 -1.22 4.20
C VAL A 146 -13.90 -0.77 5.21
N ALA A 147 -13.59 -1.60 6.21
CA ALA A 147 -12.50 -1.34 7.14
C ALA A 147 -11.17 -1.14 6.38
N ALA A 148 -10.61 0.06 6.47
CA ALA A 148 -9.42 0.45 5.73
C ALA A 148 -8.45 1.27 6.59
N PHE A 149 -7.17 1.15 6.30
CA PHE A 149 -6.08 1.80 7.02
C PHE A 149 -5.10 2.47 6.07
N GLY A 150 -4.64 3.66 6.44
CA GLY A 150 -3.41 4.23 5.93
C GLY A 150 -2.25 3.91 6.86
N PHE A 151 -1.03 3.92 6.34
CA PHE A 151 0.18 3.58 7.08
C PHE A 151 1.16 4.74 7.11
N ARG A 152 1.60 5.12 8.32
CA ARG A 152 2.77 5.97 8.53
C ARG A 152 3.95 5.09 8.87
N ILE A 153 4.96 5.07 8.00
CA ILE A 153 6.12 4.19 8.11
C ILE A 153 7.36 5.06 8.37
N ARG A 154 8.10 4.75 9.43
CA ARG A 154 9.38 5.36 9.78
C ARG A 154 10.50 4.35 9.65
N CYS A 155 11.63 4.78 9.09
CA CYS A 155 12.85 3.99 9.02
C CYS A 155 14.05 4.93 9.17
N GLY A 156 14.69 4.92 10.34
CA GLY A 156 15.59 6.00 10.74
C GLY A 156 14.87 7.33 10.78
N ASP A 157 15.41 8.33 10.09
CA ASP A 157 14.78 9.66 9.99
C ASP A 157 13.77 9.77 8.85
N ALA A 158 13.75 8.81 7.92
CA ALA A 158 12.83 8.82 6.79
C ALA A 158 11.40 8.44 7.19
N THR A 159 10.42 9.16 6.66
CA THR A 159 8.99 8.94 6.90
C THR A 159 8.21 8.87 5.59
N LEU A 160 7.54 7.74 5.35
CA LEU A 160 6.56 7.56 4.29
C LEU A 160 5.15 7.55 4.90
N ALA A 161 4.22 8.26 4.26
CA ALA A 161 2.79 8.13 4.52
C ALA A 161 2.12 7.50 3.30
N TYR A 162 1.48 6.35 3.46
CA TYR A 162 0.63 5.72 2.45
C TYR A 162 -0.82 5.80 2.92
N THR A 163 -1.69 6.38 2.11
CA THR A 163 -3.08 6.61 2.52
C THR A 163 -3.93 5.34 2.51
N GLY A 164 -3.54 4.31 1.73
CA GLY A 164 -4.52 3.33 1.28
C GLY A 164 -5.63 4.02 0.52
N ASP A 165 -6.75 3.33 0.32
CA ASP A 165 -7.94 3.90 -0.30
C ASP A 165 -8.74 4.69 0.72
N THR A 166 -9.05 5.95 0.40
CA THR A 166 -9.75 6.83 1.33
C THR A 166 -10.37 8.04 0.67
N ASP A 167 -11.46 8.55 1.23
CA ASP A 167 -11.88 9.93 1.04
C ASP A 167 -11.31 10.81 2.15
N THR A 168 -11.52 12.10 2.08
CA THR A 168 -11.12 13.08 3.10
C THR A 168 -11.63 12.67 4.47
N CYS A 169 -10.72 12.58 5.43
CA CYS A 169 -11.02 12.26 6.83
C CYS A 169 -9.98 12.85 7.78
N ALA A 170 -10.32 12.94 9.06
CA ALA A 170 -9.46 13.54 10.08
C ALA A 170 -8.13 12.78 10.29
N ALA A 171 -8.10 11.49 9.99
CA ALA A 171 -6.93 10.64 10.13
C ALA A 171 -5.78 11.03 9.17
N LEU A 172 -6.08 11.65 8.03
CA LEU A 172 -5.07 12.07 7.03
C LEU A 172 -4.07 13.07 7.62
N ARG A 173 -4.52 13.96 8.50
CA ARG A 173 -3.63 14.95 9.12
C ARG A 173 -2.49 14.30 9.91
N PRO A 174 -2.71 13.47 10.95
CA PRO A 174 -1.61 12.82 11.69
C PRO A 174 -0.87 11.77 10.86
N LEU A 175 -1.53 11.14 9.88
CA LEU A 175 -0.91 10.19 8.96
C LEU A 175 0.19 10.88 8.12
N MET A 176 -0.11 12.04 7.52
CA MET A 176 0.74 12.71 6.55
C MET A 176 1.71 13.72 7.16
N SER A 177 1.41 14.30 8.34
CA SER A 177 2.17 15.42 8.91
C SER A 177 3.67 15.17 8.95
N GLY A 178 4.46 16.08 8.32
CA GLY A 178 5.92 16.00 8.27
C GLY A 178 6.47 14.79 7.53
N ALA A 179 5.72 14.14 6.64
CA ALA A 179 6.22 13.04 5.84
C ALA A 179 7.17 13.51 4.74
N ASP A 180 8.24 12.74 4.51
CA ASP A 180 9.16 12.99 3.39
C ASP A 180 8.50 12.69 2.04
N LEU A 181 7.60 11.68 2.03
CA LEU A 181 6.76 11.36 0.89
C LEU A 181 5.38 10.95 1.37
N VAL A 182 4.36 11.54 0.75
CA VAL A 182 2.98 11.05 0.82
C VAL A 182 2.66 10.32 -0.48
N LEU A 183 2.31 9.04 -0.39
CA LEU A 183 1.78 8.23 -1.47
C LEU A 183 0.26 8.19 -1.29
N ALA A 184 -0.46 8.97 -2.10
CA ALA A 184 -1.87 9.28 -1.89
C ALA A 184 -2.79 8.66 -2.95
N ASP A 185 -3.89 8.05 -2.49
CA ASP A 185 -5.03 7.69 -3.33
C ASP A 185 -5.48 8.89 -4.17
N SER A 186 -5.77 8.63 -5.45
CA SER A 186 -6.27 9.63 -6.39
C SER A 186 -7.15 8.98 -7.47
N ALA A 187 -8.03 8.06 -7.05
CA ALA A 187 -8.85 7.30 -8.00
C ALA A 187 -9.96 8.13 -8.64
N PHE A 188 -10.43 9.19 -8.00
CA PHE A 188 -11.51 10.02 -8.50
C PHE A 188 -11.03 11.25 -9.26
N VAL A 189 -11.83 11.68 -10.24
CA VAL A 189 -11.67 12.93 -11.00
C VAL A 189 -12.76 13.91 -10.54
N GLY A 190 -12.37 15.09 -10.07
CA GLY A 190 -13.26 16.05 -9.42
C GLY A 190 -14.42 16.54 -10.27
N ALA A 191 -14.20 16.73 -11.57
CA ALA A 191 -15.24 17.15 -12.52
C ALA A 191 -16.32 16.07 -12.77
N ARG A 192 -16.01 14.80 -12.50
CA ARG A 192 -16.90 13.66 -12.80
C ARG A 192 -17.46 12.98 -11.54
N ASP A 193 -16.60 12.77 -10.53
CA ASP A 193 -16.89 11.85 -9.44
C ASP A 193 -17.38 12.61 -8.21
N THR A 194 -18.68 12.57 -7.97
CA THR A 194 -19.35 13.29 -6.87
C THR A 194 -19.52 12.45 -5.61
N ALA A 195 -19.34 11.11 -5.70
CA ALA A 195 -19.47 10.20 -4.56
C ALA A 195 -18.49 10.58 -3.45
N ARG A 196 -18.91 10.37 -2.21
CA ARG A 196 -18.12 10.63 -1.01
C ARG A 196 -17.94 9.37 -0.17
N GLY A 197 -16.83 9.35 0.60
CA GLY A 197 -16.52 8.24 1.50
C GLY A 197 -15.87 7.05 0.79
N ILE A 198 -15.31 7.24 -0.42
CA ILE A 198 -14.70 6.17 -1.21
C ILE A 198 -13.24 6.53 -1.52
N HIS A 199 -13.00 7.52 -2.37
CA HIS A 199 -11.66 7.90 -2.82
C HIS A 199 -11.42 9.41 -2.80
N LEU A 200 -10.15 9.79 -2.75
CA LEU A 200 -9.71 11.15 -3.01
C LEU A 200 -9.71 11.44 -4.51
N THR A 201 -9.76 12.72 -4.85
CA THR A 201 -9.35 13.25 -6.14
C THR A 201 -7.93 13.80 -6.01
N GLY A 202 -7.26 14.12 -7.12
CA GLY A 202 -5.96 14.79 -7.09
C GLY A 202 -5.97 16.06 -6.22
N ARG A 203 -6.99 16.91 -6.40
CA ARG A 203 -7.18 18.11 -5.57
C ARG A 203 -7.31 17.78 -4.08
N ARG A 204 -8.17 16.83 -3.71
CA ARG A 204 -8.41 16.49 -2.30
C ARG A 204 -7.19 15.84 -1.64
N ALA A 205 -6.40 15.07 -2.39
CA ALA A 205 -5.13 14.53 -1.92
C ALA A 205 -4.13 15.66 -1.60
N ALA A 206 -4.02 16.64 -2.48
CA ALA A 206 -3.17 17.82 -2.29
C ALA A 206 -3.64 18.69 -1.12
N GLU A 207 -4.95 18.98 -1.01
CA GLU A 207 -5.54 19.71 0.12
C GLU A 207 -5.23 19.02 1.46
N ALA A 208 -5.36 17.68 1.52
CA ALA A 208 -5.04 16.92 2.73
C ALA A 208 -3.54 17.02 3.09
N ALA A 209 -2.65 16.93 2.11
CA ALA A 209 -1.21 17.03 2.32
C ALA A 209 -0.78 18.44 2.78
N VAL A 210 -1.34 19.49 2.17
CA VAL A 210 -1.11 20.88 2.60
C VAL A 210 -1.62 21.11 4.02
N HIS A 211 -2.84 20.65 4.30
CA HIS A 211 -3.46 20.79 5.64
C HIS A 211 -2.71 20.01 6.74
N ALA A 212 -2.11 18.88 6.38
CA ALA A 212 -1.29 18.10 7.32
C ALA A 212 -0.02 18.84 7.76
N GLY A 213 0.55 19.66 6.90
CA GLY A 213 1.74 20.46 7.15
C GLY A 213 3.05 19.68 7.15
N GLY A 214 4.12 20.29 6.66
CA GLY A 214 5.47 19.74 6.66
C GLY A 214 5.70 18.58 5.70
N VAL A 215 4.76 18.25 4.83
CA VAL A 215 4.93 17.25 3.77
C VAL A 215 5.91 17.77 2.73
N ARG A 216 6.91 16.97 2.36
CA ARG A 216 7.96 17.39 1.43
C ARG A 216 7.63 17.04 -0.03
N ARG A 217 7.07 15.84 -0.27
CA ARG A 217 6.75 15.32 -1.60
C ARG A 217 5.36 14.71 -1.59
N LEU A 218 4.62 14.94 -2.66
CA LEU A 218 3.31 14.34 -2.91
C LEU A 218 3.36 13.50 -4.18
N MET A 219 3.07 12.21 -4.06
CA MET A 219 2.95 11.27 -5.18
C MET A 219 1.54 10.70 -5.20
N LEU A 220 0.84 10.87 -6.32
CA LEU A 220 -0.47 10.29 -6.54
C LEU A 220 -0.33 8.85 -7.03
N THR A 221 -1.21 8.00 -6.54
CA THR A 221 -1.28 6.57 -6.89
C THR A 221 -2.74 6.12 -6.96
N HIS A 222 -2.95 4.83 -7.21
CA HIS A 222 -4.26 4.21 -7.25
C HIS A 222 -5.20 4.84 -8.30
N VAL A 223 -4.63 5.25 -9.44
CA VAL A 223 -5.40 5.81 -10.55
C VAL A 223 -5.91 4.67 -11.42
N PRO A 224 -7.25 4.46 -11.54
CA PRO A 224 -7.82 3.44 -12.41
C PRO A 224 -7.43 3.65 -13.88
N SER A 225 -7.23 2.56 -14.63
CA SER A 225 -6.75 2.60 -16.00
C SER A 225 -7.69 3.29 -17.00
N TRP A 226 -8.95 3.55 -16.62
CA TRP A 226 -9.87 4.39 -17.42
C TRP A 226 -9.71 5.90 -17.18
N ASN A 227 -8.89 6.30 -16.22
CA ASN A 227 -8.58 7.71 -15.96
C ASN A 227 -7.26 8.09 -16.62
N ASP A 228 -7.17 9.33 -17.07
CA ASP A 228 -5.88 9.95 -17.41
C ASP A 228 -5.21 10.43 -16.11
N PRO A 229 -4.04 9.88 -15.73
CA PRO A 229 -3.33 10.30 -14.52
C PRO A 229 -2.94 11.78 -14.53
N GLU A 230 -2.76 12.37 -15.73
CA GLU A 230 -2.43 13.78 -15.89
C GLU A 230 -3.56 14.71 -15.44
N VAL A 231 -4.82 14.27 -15.58
CA VAL A 231 -5.97 15.01 -15.03
C VAL A 231 -5.89 15.04 -13.50
N CYS A 232 -5.63 13.90 -12.84
CA CYS A 232 -5.46 13.85 -11.39
C CYS A 232 -4.27 14.72 -10.93
N ARG A 233 -3.17 14.69 -11.69
CA ARG A 233 -1.99 15.52 -11.43
C ARG A 233 -2.28 17.00 -11.57
N ALA A 234 -3.00 17.40 -12.61
CA ALA A 234 -3.38 18.79 -12.84
C ALA A 234 -4.28 19.32 -11.71
N GLU A 235 -5.27 18.54 -11.27
CA GLU A 235 -6.12 18.89 -10.13
C GLU A 235 -5.32 19.09 -8.84
N ALA A 236 -4.33 18.24 -8.57
CA ALA A 236 -3.48 18.37 -7.41
C ALA A 236 -2.54 19.58 -7.49
N ALA A 237 -2.01 19.87 -8.69
CA ALA A 237 -1.11 21.01 -8.93
C ALA A 237 -1.77 22.37 -8.72
N GLU A 238 -3.09 22.47 -8.75
CA GLU A 238 -3.80 23.71 -8.42
C GLU A 238 -3.68 24.08 -6.92
N VAL A 239 -3.34 23.11 -6.08
CA VAL A 239 -3.27 23.27 -4.60
C VAL A 239 -1.88 23.00 -4.05
N TRP A 240 -1.18 22.00 -4.59
CA TRP A 240 0.13 21.60 -4.09
C TRP A 240 1.22 22.59 -4.54
N PRO A 241 2.02 23.17 -3.61
CA PRO A 241 2.99 24.22 -3.96
C PRO A 241 4.25 23.69 -4.66
N GLY A 242 4.43 22.39 -4.69
CA GLY A 242 5.59 21.72 -5.30
C GLY A 242 5.22 20.92 -6.54
N ILE A 243 6.15 20.09 -6.99
CA ILE A 243 5.91 19.13 -8.08
C ILE A 243 5.02 18.02 -7.57
N VAL A 244 3.92 17.76 -8.27
CA VAL A 244 3.08 16.58 -8.04
C VAL A 244 3.66 15.41 -8.83
N GLU A 245 4.03 14.35 -8.13
CA GLU A 245 4.54 13.12 -8.73
C GLU A 245 3.39 12.15 -9.04
N LEU A 246 3.57 11.33 -10.07
CA LEU A 246 2.70 10.19 -10.37
C LEU A 246 3.47 8.90 -10.12
N ALA A 247 2.88 7.97 -9.38
CA ALA A 247 3.44 6.65 -9.22
C ALA A 247 3.43 5.90 -10.56
N GLN A 248 4.56 5.29 -10.91
CA GLN A 248 4.71 4.49 -12.12
C GLN A 248 5.28 3.12 -11.77
N PRO A 249 4.82 2.04 -12.42
CA PRO A 249 5.40 0.71 -12.22
C PRO A 249 6.91 0.72 -12.42
N ASP A 250 7.60 -0.10 -11.65
CA ASP A 250 9.06 -0.26 -11.64
C ASP A 250 9.83 0.98 -11.14
N GLN A 251 9.15 2.07 -10.79
CA GLN A 251 9.78 3.26 -10.21
C GLN A 251 10.35 2.95 -8.82
N ARG A 252 11.62 3.35 -8.60
CA ARG A 252 12.27 3.28 -7.29
C ARG A 252 12.55 4.66 -6.74
N VAL A 253 12.06 4.91 -5.52
CA VAL A 253 12.20 6.18 -4.81
C VAL A 253 13.06 5.97 -3.57
N LEU A 254 14.14 6.72 -3.44
CA LEU A 254 14.94 6.73 -2.23
C LEU A 254 14.40 7.80 -1.27
N LEU A 255 14.14 7.39 -0.03
CA LEU A 255 13.76 8.26 1.06
C LEU A 255 14.94 8.31 2.04
N SER A 256 15.64 9.41 2.02
CA SER A 256 16.70 9.76 2.96
C SER A 256 16.35 11.10 3.57
N SER A 257 16.63 11.28 4.86
CA SER A 257 16.69 12.64 5.42
C SER A 257 17.80 13.41 4.73
N PRO A 258 17.66 14.72 4.60
CA PRO A 258 18.70 15.59 4.06
C PRO A 258 19.95 15.56 4.90
#